data_a521313fa8972546e801c7841e958346
#
_entry.id   a521313fa8972546e801c7841e958346
#
_cell.length_a   1.000
_cell.length_b   1.000
_cell.length_c   1.000
_cell.angle_alpha   90.00
_cell.angle_beta   90.00
_cell.angle_gamma   90.00
#
_symmetry.space_group_name_H-M   'P 1'
#
loop_
_entity.id
_entity.type
_entity.pdbx_description
1 polymer ?
#
loop_
_entity_poly.entity_id
_entity_poly.type
_entity_poly.pdbx_seq_one_letter_code
_entity_poly.pdbx_strand_id
1 'polypeptide(L)'
;MKIKITNIEISSTMFLLIFSCTLGLAPFISIKISGIDSYFSVLFGSILGLLPLCIILYLFNYQIDKPINEKNKIIFGKTVGTIINYLTIPSLFILGITYLFNLSNFVISQYLTNTPLLIIIIVISLTSLFVANKGIKVITKTSSIYSIIIIIVFLIAVLGLFKEIKLDNLKPILEN
;
A
#
# COMPACT_ATOMS: atom_id res chain seq x y z
N MET A 1 -1.13 -5.38 29.79
CA MET A 1 -1.59 -6.50 28.94
C MET A 1 -0.77 -6.49 27.64
N LYS A 2 0.10 -7.50 27.40
CA LYS A 2 0.87 -7.55 26.14
C LYS A 2 -0.08 -7.79 24.98
N ILE A 3 -0.17 -6.82 24.06
CA ILE A 3 -0.97 -6.95 22.84
C ILE A 3 -0.28 -8.01 21.97
N LYS A 4 -0.90 -9.18 21.83
CA LYS A 4 -0.39 -10.25 20.98
C LYS A 4 -1.07 -10.13 19.60
N ILE A 5 -0.30 -9.76 18.59
CA ILE A 5 -0.72 -9.71 17.19
C ILE A 5 -0.16 -10.96 16.51
N THR A 6 -0.97 -11.65 15.72
CA THR A 6 -0.55 -12.84 14.99
C THR A 6 0.11 -12.46 13.67
N ASN A 7 0.96 -13.34 13.13
CA ASN A 7 1.60 -13.14 11.83
C ASN A 7 0.55 -12.99 10.70
N ILE A 8 -0.58 -13.72 10.80
CA ILE A 8 -1.68 -13.63 9.84
C ILE A 8 -2.29 -12.22 9.85
N GLU A 9 -2.54 -11.64 11.05
CA GLU A 9 -3.10 -10.29 11.17
C GLU A 9 -2.17 -9.23 10.57
N ILE A 10 -0.85 -9.37 10.75
CA ILE A 10 0.14 -8.46 10.14
C ILE A 10 0.16 -8.63 8.62
N SER A 11 0.24 -9.87 8.12
CA SER A 11 0.27 -10.17 6.69
C SER A 11 -0.99 -9.66 5.99
N SER A 12 -2.17 -9.84 6.59
CA SER A 12 -3.44 -9.34 6.07
C SER A 12 -3.46 -7.81 5.99
N THR A 13 -2.90 -7.13 6.99
CA THR A 13 -2.84 -5.66 6.99
C THR A 13 -1.91 -5.16 5.88
N MET A 14 -0.76 -5.79 5.71
CA MET A 14 0.17 -5.46 4.61
C MET A 14 -0.44 -5.77 3.25
N PHE A 15 -1.13 -6.91 3.10
CA PHE A 15 -1.84 -7.26 1.88
C PHE A 15 -2.87 -6.19 1.50
N LEU A 16 -3.73 -5.76 2.43
CA LEU A 16 -4.72 -4.72 2.17
C LEU A 16 -4.08 -3.38 1.78
N LEU A 17 -3.01 -3.00 2.46
CA LEU A 17 -2.30 -1.76 2.16
C LEU A 17 -1.73 -1.79 0.74
N ILE A 18 -1.06 -2.86 0.35
CA ILE A 18 -0.49 -3.02 -1.00
C ILE A 18 -1.62 -3.11 -2.03
N PHE A 19 -2.66 -3.89 -1.77
CA PHE A 19 -3.77 -4.09 -2.68
C PHE A 19 -4.53 -2.79 -2.95
N SER A 20 -4.79 -1.98 -1.92
CA SER A 20 -5.45 -0.68 -2.08
C SER A 20 -4.62 0.31 -2.90
N CYS A 21 -3.30 0.33 -2.70
CA CYS A 21 -2.39 1.15 -3.50
C CYS A 21 -2.36 0.70 -4.97
N THR A 22 -2.34 -0.62 -5.20
CA THR A 22 -2.25 -1.20 -6.54
C THR A 22 -3.52 -0.94 -7.33
N LEU A 23 -4.71 -1.18 -6.77
CA LEU A 23 -5.97 -0.97 -7.48
C LEU A 23 -6.29 0.49 -7.78
N GLY A 24 -5.88 1.41 -6.89
CA GLY A 24 -6.26 2.82 -7.03
C GLY A 24 -5.41 3.62 -8.01
N LEU A 25 -4.11 3.38 -8.08
CA LEU A 25 -3.17 4.28 -8.76
C LEU A 25 -2.21 3.58 -9.73
N ALA A 26 -1.63 2.45 -9.34
CA ALA A 26 -0.54 1.85 -10.09
C ALA A 26 -0.94 1.41 -11.51
N PRO A 27 -2.07 0.73 -11.75
CA PRO A 27 -2.46 0.33 -13.10
C PRO A 27 -2.71 1.52 -14.02
N PHE A 28 -3.39 2.56 -13.52
CA PHE A 28 -3.69 3.75 -14.30
C PHE A 28 -2.43 4.48 -14.77
N ILE A 29 -1.45 4.66 -13.89
CA ILE A 29 -0.18 5.31 -14.22
C ILE A 29 0.60 4.47 -15.23
N SER A 30 0.70 3.16 -15.00
CA SER A 30 1.43 2.25 -15.88
C SER A 30 0.82 2.23 -17.29
N ILE A 31 -0.50 2.11 -17.39
CA ILE A 31 -1.20 2.10 -18.69
C ILE A 31 -1.07 3.45 -19.41
N LYS A 32 -1.16 4.56 -18.67
CA LYS A 32 -1.03 5.91 -19.25
C LYS A 32 0.36 6.18 -19.84
N ILE A 33 1.42 5.62 -19.24
CA ILE A 33 2.81 5.86 -19.66
C ILE A 33 3.27 4.84 -20.71
N SER A 34 2.97 3.56 -20.49
CA SER A 34 3.52 2.44 -21.26
C SER A 34 2.48 1.77 -22.18
N GLY A 35 1.25 2.27 -22.21
CA GLY A 35 0.20 1.70 -23.07
C GLY A 35 0.01 0.19 -22.86
N ILE A 36 -0.01 -0.56 -23.94
CA ILE A 36 -0.18 -2.03 -23.95
C ILE A 36 1.00 -2.73 -23.26
N ASP A 37 2.21 -2.16 -23.32
CA ASP A 37 3.43 -2.74 -22.71
C ASP A 37 3.51 -2.54 -21.18
N SER A 38 2.46 -1.98 -20.58
CA SER A 38 2.41 -1.74 -19.11
C SER A 38 2.67 -2.99 -18.27
N TYR A 39 2.33 -4.18 -18.76
CA TYR A 39 2.60 -5.44 -18.05
C TYR A 39 4.09 -5.75 -17.94
N PHE A 40 4.90 -5.40 -18.95
CA PHE A 40 6.36 -5.50 -18.84
C PHE A 40 6.91 -4.53 -17.83
N SER A 41 6.43 -3.29 -17.81
CA SER A 41 6.83 -2.28 -16.83
C SER A 41 6.56 -2.74 -15.41
N VAL A 42 5.42 -3.38 -15.16
CA VAL A 42 5.06 -3.95 -13.86
C VAL A 42 5.97 -5.14 -13.49
N LEU A 43 6.26 -6.04 -14.43
CA LEU A 43 7.16 -7.18 -14.20
C LEU A 43 8.58 -6.70 -13.85
N PHE A 44 9.16 -5.84 -14.66
CA PHE A 44 10.50 -5.30 -14.40
C PHE A 44 10.54 -4.47 -13.12
N GLY A 45 9.52 -3.65 -12.87
CA GLY A 45 9.39 -2.87 -11.64
C GLY A 45 9.31 -3.76 -10.40
N SER A 46 8.59 -4.89 -10.45
CA SER A 46 8.53 -5.83 -9.33
C SER A 46 9.87 -6.53 -9.08
N ILE A 47 10.61 -6.91 -10.13
CA ILE A 47 11.96 -7.48 -9.99
C ILE A 47 12.92 -6.46 -9.35
N LEU A 48 12.91 -5.23 -9.84
CA LEU A 48 13.73 -4.15 -9.26
C LEU A 48 13.34 -3.85 -7.81
N GLY A 49 12.06 -3.97 -7.48
CA GLY A 49 11.54 -3.83 -6.11
C GLY A 49 12.04 -4.88 -5.12
N LEU A 50 12.56 -6.02 -5.59
CA LEU A 50 13.19 -7.03 -4.73
C LEU A 50 14.50 -6.53 -4.11
N LEU A 51 15.23 -5.63 -4.76
CA LEU A 51 16.48 -5.10 -4.23
C LEU A 51 16.29 -4.35 -2.90
N PRO A 52 15.43 -3.32 -2.81
CA PRO A 52 15.16 -2.65 -1.53
C PRO A 52 14.52 -3.61 -0.52
N LEU A 53 13.70 -4.58 -0.96
CA LEU A 53 13.15 -5.58 -0.06
C LEU A 53 14.24 -6.42 0.62
N CYS A 54 15.24 -6.90 -0.11
CA CYS A 54 16.37 -7.63 0.46
C CYS A 54 17.14 -6.79 1.49
N ILE A 55 17.37 -5.51 1.20
CA ILE A 55 18.02 -4.58 2.14
C ILE A 55 17.20 -4.43 3.42
N ILE A 56 15.90 -4.22 3.28
CA ILE A 56 14.98 -4.07 4.41
C ILE A 56 14.96 -5.35 5.25
N LEU A 57 14.86 -6.53 4.64
CA LEU A 57 14.88 -7.81 5.35
C LEU A 57 16.20 -8.01 6.10
N TYR A 58 17.33 -7.66 5.49
CA TYR A 58 18.62 -7.71 6.17
C TYR A 58 18.65 -6.78 7.39
N LEU A 59 18.17 -5.54 7.26
CA LEU A 59 18.10 -4.58 8.36
C LEU A 59 17.16 -5.03 9.47
N PHE A 60 16.02 -5.65 9.14
CA PHE A 60 15.09 -6.19 10.14
C PHE A 60 15.69 -7.37 10.91
N ASN A 61 16.41 -8.25 10.24
CA ASN A 61 17.08 -9.40 10.88
C ASN A 61 18.33 -9.00 11.69
N TYR A 62 18.91 -7.85 11.39
CA TYR A 62 20.03 -7.33 12.16
C TYR A 62 19.57 -6.86 13.54
N GLN A 63 20.11 -7.46 14.62
CA GLN A 63 19.75 -7.17 15.99
C GLN A 63 18.23 -7.13 16.26
N ILE A 64 17.57 -8.27 16.08
CA ILE A 64 16.10 -8.44 16.12
C ILE A 64 15.43 -7.77 17.31
N ASP A 65 16.08 -7.75 18.48
CA ASP A 65 15.54 -7.22 19.73
C ASP A 65 15.50 -5.68 19.81
N LYS A 66 16.13 -4.98 18.86
CA LYS A 66 16.20 -3.51 18.89
C LYS A 66 15.17 -2.87 17.96
N PRO A 67 14.54 -1.78 18.38
CA PRO A 67 13.64 -1.01 17.52
C PRO A 67 14.41 -0.31 16.40
N ILE A 68 13.71 0.00 15.30
CA ILE A 68 14.32 0.54 14.07
C ILE A 68 15.10 1.83 14.29
N ASN A 69 14.63 2.70 15.19
CA ASN A 69 15.29 3.95 15.53
C ASN A 69 16.67 3.76 16.20
N GLU A 70 16.84 2.69 16.99
CA GLU A 70 18.14 2.32 17.55
C GLU A 70 19.03 1.67 16.50
N LYS A 71 18.48 0.79 15.65
CA LYS A 71 19.22 0.18 14.56
C LYS A 71 19.82 1.23 13.63
N ASN A 72 19.06 2.25 13.27
CA ASN A 72 19.56 3.36 12.46
C ASN A 72 20.77 4.04 13.09
N LYS A 73 20.76 4.26 14.42
CA LYS A 73 21.91 4.84 15.14
C LYS A 73 23.13 3.92 15.19
N ILE A 74 22.91 2.61 15.22
CA ILE A 74 24.00 1.62 15.25
C ILE A 74 24.66 1.51 13.88
N ILE A 75 23.86 1.49 12.81
CA ILE A 75 24.35 1.30 11.45
C ILE A 75 24.98 2.57 10.87
N PHE A 76 24.32 3.70 11.03
CA PHE A 76 24.74 4.99 10.45
C PHE A 76 25.47 5.91 11.43
N GLY A 77 25.69 5.46 12.66
CA GLY A 77 26.23 6.28 13.73
C GLY A 77 25.18 7.18 14.40
N LYS A 78 25.53 7.73 15.58
CA LYS A 78 24.60 8.47 16.41
C LYS A 78 23.99 9.70 15.72
N THR A 79 24.80 10.46 14.98
CA THR A 79 24.35 11.71 14.36
C THR A 79 23.47 11.43 13.14
N VAL A 80 23.97 10.68 12.16
CA VAL A 80 23.25 10.37 10.91
C VAL A 80 22.01 9.54 11.20
N GLY A 81 22.09 8.53 12.07
CA GLY A 81 20.94 7.71 12.47
C GLY A 81 19.84 8.53 13.15
N THR A 82 20.21 9.57 13.91
CA THR A 82 19.22 10.49 14.50
C THR A 82 18.54 11.34 13.43
N ILE A 83 19.28 11.86 12.45
CA ILE A 83 18.73 12.62 11.32
C ILE A 83 17.73 11.75 10.53
N ILE A 84 18.10 10.51 10.21
CA ILE A 84 17.23 9.55 9.50
C ILE A 84 15.92 9.34 10.29
N ASN A 85 16.01 9.14 11.60
CA ASN A 85 14.83 8.97 12.43
C ASN A 85 13.91 10.19 12.42
N TYR A 86 14.46 11.39 12.46
CA TYR A 86 13.67 12.62 12.34
C TYR A 86 13.04 12.79 10.97
N LEU A 87 13.73 12.42 9.89
CA LEU A 87 13.19 12.48 8.53
C LEU A 87 12.09 11.43 8.28
N THR A 88 12.08 10.33 9.01
CA THR A 88 11.05 9.30 8.89
C THR A 88 9.65 9.83 9.28
N ILE A 89 9.56 10.69 10.30
CA ILE A 89 8.29 11.23 10.77
C ILE A 89 7.56 12.04 9.69
N PRO A 90 8.16 13.11 9.11
CA PRO A 90 7.52 13.87 8.06
C PRO A 90 7.27 13.03 6.80
N SER A 91 8.13 12.06 6.48
CA SER A 91 7.92 11.16 5.33
C SER A 91 6.63 10.32 5.49
N LEU A 92 6.40 9.76 6.69
CA LEU A 92 5.17 9.03 6.98
C LEU A 92 3.94 9.94 6.96
N PHE A 93 4.09 11.18 7.42
CA PHE A 93 3.02 12.16 7.41
C PHE A 93 2.62 12.55 5.98
N ILE A 94 3.60 12.83 5.12
CA ILE A 94 3.38 13.12 3.68
C ILE A 94 2.71 11.93 3.00
N LEU A 95 3.16 10.71 3.28
CA LEU A 95 2.55 9.49 2.76
C LEU A 95 1.08 9.38 3.17
N GLY A 96 0.76 9.64 4.43
CA GLY A 96 -0.62 9.64 4.95
C GLY A 96 -1.51 10.68 4.25
N ILE A 97 -1.01 11.90 4.06
CA ILE A 97 -1.73 12.95 3.32
C ILE A 97 -1.98 12.52 1.86
N THR A 98 -0.98 11.94 1.21
CA THR A 98 -1.09 11.47 -0.17
C THR A 98 -2.18 10.40 -0.30
N TYR A 99 -2.21 9.41 0.60
CA TYR A 99 -3.27 8.39 0.60
C TYR A 99 -4.65 8.99 0.86
N LEU A 100 -4.77 9.90 1.82
CA LEU A 100 -6.02 10.58 2.12
C LEU A 100 -6.55 11.33 0.90
N PHE A 101 -5.69 12.09 0.24
CA PHE A 101 -6.05 12.85 -0.95
C PHE A 101 -6.46 11.94 -2.12
N ASN A 102 -5.69 10.89 -2.39
CA ASN A 102 -5.99 9.94 -3.46
C ASN A 102 -7.31 9.19 -3.22
N LEU A 103 -7.55 8.72 -1.99
CA LEU A 103 -8.81 8.07 -1.62
C LEU A 103 -9.99 9.01 -1.78
N SER A 104 -9.84 10.26 -1.34
CA SER A 104 -10.90 11.27 -1.44
C SER A 104 -11.24 11.59 -2.90
N ASN A 105 -10.23 11.74 -3.75
CA ASN A 105 -10.43 11.94 -5.19
C ASN A 105 -11.10 10.73 -5.86
N PHE A 106 -10.70 9.52 -5.49
CA PHE A 106 -11.33 8.29 -5.98
C PHE A 106 -12.82 8.24 -5.63
N VAL A 107 -13.17 8.53 -4.37
CA VAL A 107 -14.57 8.53 -3.91
C VAL A 107 -15.40 9.56 -4.68
N ILE A 108 -14.86 10.75 -4.89
CA ILE A 108 -15.56 11.80 -5.64
C ILE A 108 -15.73 11.41 -7.10
N SER A 109 -14.66 10.98 -7.75
CA SER A 109 -14.68 10.68 -9.18
C SER A 109 -15.59 9.50 -9.55
N GLN A 110 -15.76 8.53 -8.63
CA GLN A 110 -16.51 7.30 -8.91
C GLN A 110 -17.92 7.28 -8.31
N TYR A 111 -18.14 7.95 -7.17
CA TYR A 111 -19.38 7.80 -6.41
C TYR A 111 -20.08 9.09 -6.06
N LEU A 112 -19.36 10.14 -5.70
CA LEU A 112 -19.90 11.37 -5.12
C LEU A 112 -19.49 12.61 -5.92
N THR A 113 -19.74 12.61 -7.22
CA THR A 113 -19.27 13.63 -8.17
C THR A 113 -19.67 15.07 -7.83
N ASN A 114 -20.80 15.27 -7.12
CA ASN A 114 -21.30 16.58 -6.73
C ASN A 114 -20.91 17.01 -5.31
N THR A 115 -20.08 16.18 -4.61
CA THR A 115 -19.71 16.47 -3.22
C THR A 115 -18.37 17.22 -3.17
N PRO A 116 -18.26 18.33 -2.42
CA PRO A 116 -16.99 19.03 -2.26
C PRO A 116 -15.90 18.13 -1.64
N LEU A 117 -14.71 18.18 -2.21
CA LEU A 117 -13.55 17.38 -1.77
C LEU A 117 -13.29 17.50 -0.26
N LEU A 118 -13.43 18.70 0.29
CA LEU A 118 -13.16 18.97 1.71
C LEU A 118 -14.06 18.13 2.63
N ILE A 119 -15.33 17.93 2.28
CA ILE A 119 -16.26 17.13 3.09
C ILE A 119 -15.79 15.69 3.16
N ILE A 120 -15.39 15.12 2.04
CA ILE A 120 -14.89 13.74 1.98
C ILE A 120 -13.60 13.59 2.78
N ILE A 121 -12.65 14.52 2.64
CA ILE A 121 -11.42 14.54 3.42
C ILE A 121 -11.72 14.57 4.93
N ILE A 122 -12.63 15.40 5.38
CA ILE A 122 -13.00 15.49 6.80
C ILE A 122 -13.59 14.16 7.29
N VAL A 123 -14.53 13.57 6.56
CA VAL A 123 -15.17 12.30 6.95
C VAL A 123 -14.15 11.18 7.05
N ILE A 124 -13.27 11.03 6.05
CA ILE A 124 -12.24 9.99 6.04
C ILE A 124 -11.22 10.23 7.16
N SER A 125 -10.82 11.48 7.40
CA SER A 125 -9.88 11.83 8.47
C SER A 125 -10.44 11.51 9.86
N LEU A 126 -11.70 11.87 10.12
CA LEU A 126 -12.38 11.57 11.39
C LEU A 126 -12.51 10.06 11.61
N THR A 127 -12.89 9.33 10.56
CA THR A 127 -12.96 7.86 10.60
C THR A 127 -11.61 7.25 10.90
N SER A 128 -10.56 7.73 10.23
CA SER A 128 -9.18 7.26 10.44
C SER A 128 -8.69 7.53 11.86
N LEU A 129 -8.97 8.72 12.40
CA LEU A 129 -8.65 9.08 13.80
C LEU A 129 -9.40 8.19 14.78
N PHE A 130 -10.68 7.93 14.55
CA PHE A 130 -11.48 7.04 15.39
C PHE A 130 -10.89 5.62 15.43
N VAL A 131 -10.54 5.07 14.27
CA VAL A 131 -9.94 3.72 14.15
C VAL A 131 -8.56 3.69 14.80
N ALA A 132 -7.73 4.72 14.57
CA ALA A 132 -6.39 4.82 15.18
C ALA A 132 -6.46 4.79 16.72
N ASN A 133 -7.44 5.49 17.32
CA ASN A 133 -7.65 5.49 18.76
C ASN A 133 -8.07 4.13 19.34
N LYS A 134 -8.62 3.22 18.52
CA LYS A 134 -8.93 1.83 18.94
C LYS A 134 -7.68 0.94 19.03
N GLY A 135 -6.58 1.40 18.48
CA GLY A 135 -5.29 0.75 18.55
C GLY A 135 -5.04 -0.31 17.47
N ILE A 136 -3.79 -0.67 17.33
CA ILE A 136 -3.27 -1.53 16.26
C ILE A 136 -3.95 -2.91 16.19
N LYS A 137 -4.35 -3.49 17.30
CA LYS A 137 -5.00 -4.80 17.34
C LYS A 137 -6.37 -4.80 16.66
N VAL A 138 -7.13 -3.71 16.78
CA VAL A 138 -8.42 -3.58 16.11
C VAL A 138 -8.19 -3.46 14.61
N ILE A 139 -7.22 -2.63 14.22
CA ILE A 139 -6.85 -2.44 12.80
C ILE A 139 -6.48 -3.79 12.16
N THR A 140 -5.56 -4.55 12.78
CA THR A 140 -5.09 -5.81 12.22
C THR A 140 -6.16 -6.89 12.15
N LYS A 141 -7.03 -6.99 13.14
CA LYS A 141 -8.18 -7.92 13.11
C LYS A 141 -9.17 -7.57 12.01
N THR A 142 -9.52 -6.30 11.89
CA THR A 142 -10.43 -5.82 10.85
C THR A 142 -9.82 -6.06 9.46
N SER A 143 -8.52 -5.81 9.30
CA SER A 143 -7.79 -6.10 8.07
C SER A 143 -7.86 -7.58 7.69
N SER A 144 -7.79 -8.50 8.64
CA SER A 144 -7.89 -9.94 8.36
C SER A 144 -9.25 -10.32 7.78
N ILE A 145 -10.33 -9.73 8.30
CA ILE A 145 -11.69 -9.97 7.79
C ILE A 145 -11.83 -9.41 6.37
N TYR A 146 -11.44 -8.15 6.16
CA TYR A 146 -11.53 -7.50 4.85
C TYR A 146 -10.64 -8.17 3.80
N SER A 147 -9.48 -8.70 4.16
CA SER A 147 -8.61 -9.43 3.23
C SER A 147 -9.30 -10.64 2.64
N ILE A 148 -10.03 -11.41 3.47
CA ILE A 148 -10.78 -12.58 2.99
C ILE A 148 -11.88 -12.14 2.03
N ILE A 149 -12.65 -11.11 2.39
CA ILE A 149 -13.74 -10.59 1.55
C ILE A 149 -13.19 -10.12 0.19
N ILE A 150 -12.09 -9.36 0.21
CA ILE A 150 -11.49 -8.82 -1.02
C ILE A 150 -10.96 -9.94 -1.92
N ILE A 151 -10.33 -10.98 -1.36
CA ILE A 151 -9.87 -12.12 -2.14
C ILE A 151 -11.04 -12.82 -2.82
N ILE A 152 -12.14 -13.04 -2.10
CA ILE A 152 -13.34 -13.68 -2.67
C ILE A 152 -13.92 -12.81 -3.79
N VAL A 153 -14.12 -11.52 -3.55
CA VAL A 153 -14.66 -10.59 -4.56
C VAL A 153 -13.75 -10.52 -5.79
N PHE A 154 -12.43 -10.47 -5.58
CA PHE A 154 -11.44 -10.46 -6.67
C PHE A 154 -11.51 -11.74 -7.51
N LEU A 155 -11.60 -12.91 -6.88
CA LEU A 155 -11.76 -14.19 -7.59
C LEU A 155 -13.06 -14.22 -8.41
N ILE A 156 -14.17 -13.76 -7.85
CA ILE A 156 -15.45 -13.66 -8.57
C ILE A 156 -15.32 -12.73 -9.77
N ALA A 157 -14.66 -11.57 -9.61
CA ALA A 157 -14.46 -10.63 -10.70
C ALA A 157 -13.60 -11.22 -11.82
N VAL A 158 -12.49 -11.89 -11.48
CA VAL A 158 -11.62 -12.57 -12.46
C VAL A 158 -12.39 -13.65 -13.22
N LEU A 159 -13.17 -14.49 -12.52
CA LEU A 159 -13.98 -15.52 -13.17
C LEU A 159 -15.06 -14.93 -14.08
N GLY A 160 -15.67 -13.82 -13.67
CA GLY A 160 -16.66 -13.10 -14.48
C GLY A 160 -16.08 -12.52 -15.78
N LEU A 161 -14.85 -12.01 -15.72
CA LEU A 161 -14.15 -11.42 -16.85
C LEU A 161 -13.45 -12.45 -17.74
N PHE A 162 -13.36 -13.72 -17.31
CA PHE A 162 -12.56 -14.73 -18.01
C PHE A 162 -12.98 -14.93 -19.47
N LYS A 163 -14.27 -14.78 -19.78
CA LYS A 163 -14.81 -14.90 -21.14
C LYS A 163 -14.45 -13.72 -22.06
N GLU A 164 -14.11 -12.57 -21.48
CA GLU A 164 -13.75 -11.35 -22.23
C GLU A 164 -12.24 -11.27 -22.53
N ILE A 165 -11.44 -12.19 -21.99
CA ILE A 165 -10.00 -12.21 -22.19
C ILE A 165 -9.70 -12.65 -23.63
N LYS A 166 -9.18 -11.72 -24.43
CA LYS A 166 -8.66 -11.97 -25.78
C LYS A 166 -7.15 -11.79 -25.77
N LEU A 167 -6.41 -12.86 -26.00
CA LEU A 167 -4.94 -12.81 -26.05
C LEU A 167 -4.41 -11.89 -27.17
N ASP A 168 -5.21 -11.67 -28.20
CA ASP A 168 -4.86 -10.73 -29.28
C ASP A 168 -4.79 -9.26 -28.82
N ASN A 169 -5.45 -8.91 -27.70
CA ASN A 169 -5.34 -7.58 -27.11
C ASN A 169 -3.97 -7.30 -26.46
N LEU A 170 -3.10 -8.32 -26.34
CA LEU A 170 -1.72 -8.18 -25.87
C LEU A 170 -0.74 -7.87 -27.01
N LYS A 171 -1.21 -7.80 -28.26
CA LYS A 171 -0.42 -7.46 -29.45
C LYS A 171 -0.76 -6.04 -29.90
N PRO A 172 0.18 -5.29 -30.51
CA PRO A 172 1.59 -5.63 -30.73
C PRO A 172 2.44 -5.49 -29.47
N ILE A 173 3.49 -6.31 -29.36
CA ILE A 173 4.42 -6.34 -28.23
C ILE A 173 5.64 -5.47 -28.60
N LEU A 174 6.01 -4.49 -27.76
CA LEU A 174 7.20 -3.64 -27.93
C LEU A 174 7.21 -2.77 -29.22
N GLU A 175 6.07 -2.28 -29.66
CA GLU A 175 5.98 -1.38 -30.83
C GLU A 175 5.89 0.11 -30.46
N ASN A 176 6.09 0.49 -29.19
CA ASN A 176 6.14 1.89 -28.73
C ASN A 176 7.54 2.31 -28.39
#